data_dda8b634cddd884c6196676f04f43b2d
#
_entry.id   dda8b634cddd884c6196676f04f43b2d
#
_cell.length_a   1.000
_cell.length_b   1.000
_cell.length_c   1.000
_cell.angle_alpha   90.00
_cell.angle_beta   90.00
_cell.angle_gamma   90.00
#
_symmetry.space_group_name_H-M   'P 1'
#
loop_
_entity.id
_entity.type
_entity.pdbx_description
1 polymer ?
#
loop_
_entity_poly.entity_id
_entity_poly.type
_entity_poly.pdbx_seq_one_letter_code
_entity_poly.pdbx_strand_id
1 'polypeptide(L)'
;IDTGALEKLVATAVRAMDNVIEVSNFPLPEQAHEVRAKRRIGLGITGLADALIMCGARYGSARAVQLTETWMKAIRRAAYLASVELAREKGPFPLFDAEKFLAGETMRGLDEDVRTAIADHGIRNALLTSVAPTGTISLFADNVSSGLEPVFSFKYTRHVLAPDGSRREEDVSDYAFRLYRRLFGEETPLTDAFVDAQQLSPRDHLVMQAAVQTFIDSSISKTINCPESISFEDFKDIYVQAYDLGCKGCTTYRPNEVTGAVLEVKAEKTAADAAPQTEPELPLEAPA
;
A
#
# COMPACT_ATOMS: atom_id res chain seq x y z
N ILE A 1 17.09 -3.58 4.94
CA ILE A 1 16.12 -3.88 6.02
C ILE A 1 16.72 -4.97 6.91
N ASP A 2 16.66 -4.74 8.23
CA ASP A 2 17.00 -5.75 9.24
C ASP A 2 15.86 -6.78 9.32
N THR A 3 16.08 -7.96 8.74
CA THR A 3 15.08 -9.04 8.69
C THR A 3 14.77 -9.61 10.07
N GLY A 4 15.75 -9.67 10.98
CA GLY A 4 15.53 -10.17 12.34
C GLY A 4 14.66 -9.24 13.19
N ALA A 5 14.83 -7.92 13.04
CA ALA A 5 13.94 -6.94 13.67
C ALA A 5 12.54 -6.99 13.05
N LEU A 6 12.46 -7.16 11.73
CA LEU A 6 11.20 -7.28 11.00
C LEU A 6 10.38 -8.50 11.46
N GLU A 7 11.02 -9.67 11.62
CA GLU A 7 10.37 -10.89 12.08
C GLU A 7 9.76 -10.72 13.48
N LYS A 8 10.47 -10.09 14.40
CA LYS A 8 9.97 -9.79 15.75
C LYS A 8 8.77 -8.84 15.72
N LEU A 9 8.84 -7.81 14.86
CA LEU A 9 7.74 -6.86 14.69
C LEU A 9 6.50 -7.56 14.13
N VAL A 10 6.66 -8.40 13.11
CA VAL A 10 5.58 -9.18 12.50
C VAL A 10 4.93 -10.10 13.53
N ALA A 11 5.70 -10.80 14.35
CA ALA A 11 5.17 -11.68 15.39
C ALA A 11 4.34 -10.90 16.41
N THR A 12 4.81 -9.71 16.82
CA THR A 12 4.07 -8.81 17.70
C THR A 12 2.77 -8.32 17.07
N ALA A 13 2.81 -7.93 15.80
CA ALA A 13 1.64 -7.46 15.07
C ALA A 13 0.58 -8.56 14.89
N VAL A 14 0.98 -9.78 14.52
CA VAL A 14 0.06 -10.93 14.40
C VAL A 14 -0.62 -11.21 15.74
N ARG A 15 0.12 -11.22 16.85
CA ARG A 15 -0.45 -11.39 18.20
C ARG A 15 -1.43 -10.27 18.54
N ALA A 16 -1.07 -9.02 18.28
CA ALA A 16 -1.94 -7.87 18.53
C ALA A 16 -3.25 -7.98 17.74
N MET A 17 -3.17 -8.33 16.45
CA MET A 17 -4.35 -8.50 15.60
C MET A 17 -5.22 -9.69 16.03
N ASP A 18 -4.64 -10.81 16.44
CA ASP A 18 -5.39 -11.94 17.01
C ASP A 18 -6.11 -11.55 18.30
N ASN A 19 -5.47 -10.75 19.17
CA ASN A 19 -6.08 -10.25 20.38
C ASN A 19 -7.24 -9.27 20.10
N VAL A 20 -7.19 -8.48 19.04
CA VAL A 20 -8.29 -7.60 18.61
C VAL A 20 -9.55 -8.42 18.32
N ILE A 21 -9.45 -9.62 17.74
CA ILE A 21 -10.60 -10.51 17.53
C ILE A 21 -11.29 -10.85 18.84
N GLU A 22 -10.55 -11.06 19.93
CA GLU A 22 -11.11 -11.40 21.25
C GLU A 22 -11.89 -10.24 21.87
N VAL A 23 -11.38 -9.02 21.75
CA VAL A 23 -11.97 -7.84 22.41
C VAL A 23 -13.00 -7.12 21.53
N SER A 24 -13.14 -7.53 20.25
CA SER A 24 -14.09 -6.91 19.33
C SER A 24 -15.53 -7.29 19.65
N ASN A 25 -16.40 -6.30 19.62
CA ASN A 25 -17.85 -6.47 19.71
C ASN A 25 -18.46 -6.48 18.31
N PHE A 26 -19.29 -7.47 18.04
CA PHE A 26 -19.95 -7.63 16.75
C PHE A 26 -21.45 -7.36 16.91
N PRO A 27 -22.07 -6.51 16.07
CA PRO A 27 -23.47 -6.15 16.18
C PRO A 27 -24.42 -7.33 15.87
N LEU A 28 -23.96 -8.30 15.05
CA LEU A 28 -24.76 -9.47 14.68
C LEU A 28 -24.10 -10.76 15.17
N PRO A 29 -24.87 -11.73 15.71
CA PRO A 29 -24.36 -13.03 16.16
C PRO A 29 -23.62 -13.80 15.07
N GLU A 30 -24.11 -13.73 13.82
CA GLU A 30 -23.51 -14.40 12.66
C GLU A 30 -22.12 -13.86 12.35
N GLN A 31 -21.92 -12.55 12.49
CA GLN A 31 -20.58 -11.92 12.35
C GLN A 31 -19.65 -12.41 13.45
N ALA A 32 -20.12 -12.43 14.69
CA ALA A 32 -19.34 -12.93 15.82
C ALA A 32 -18.93 -14.39 15.64
N HIS A 33 -19.86 -15.23 15.16
CA HIS A 33 -19.59 -16.63 14.86
C HIS A 33 -18.55 -16.78 13.76
N GLU A 34 -18.73 -16.10 12.62
CA GLU A 34 -17.87 -16.21 11.46
C GLU A 34 -16.44 -15.73 11.76
N VAL A 35 -16.30 -14.60 12.46
CA VAL A 35 -15.00 -14.05 12.82
C VAL A 35 -14.25 -14.99 13.77
N ARG A 36 -14.90 -15.49 14.81
CA ARG A 36 -14.28 -16.40 15.79
C ARG A 36 -13.97 -17.77 15.20
N ALA A 37 -14.84 -18.28 14.30
CA ALA A 37 -14.64 -19.58 13.67
C ALA A 37 -13.42 -19.64 12.75
N LYS A 38 -13.08 -18.54 12.07
CA LYS A 38 -11.98 -18.46 11.09
C LYS A 38 -10.81 -17.62 11.52
N ARG A 39 -11.00 -16.67 12.42
CA ARG A 39 -9.96 -15.78 12.97
C ARG A 39 -9.07 -15.14 11.91
N ARG A 40 -9.68 -14.64 10.83
CA ARG A 40 -8.94 -13.98 9.74
C ARG A 40 -8.41 -12.64 10.22
N ILE A 41 -7.15 -12.36 9.90
CA ILE A 41 -6.50 -11.06 10.06
C ILE A 41 -5.93 -10.60 8.72
N GLY A 42 -5.45 -9.38 8.63
CA GLY A 42 -4.90 -8.81 7.40
C GLY A 42 -3.69 -7.94 7.69
N LEU A 43 -2.56 -8.57 8.04
CA LEU A 43 -1.28 -7.88 8.17
C LEU A 43 -0.82 -7.40 6.80
N GLY A 44 -0.50 -6.12 6.68
CA GLY A 44 0.02 -5.49 5.47
C GLY A 44 1.25 -4.64 5.74
N ILE A 45 1.59 -3.83 4.75
CA ILE A 45 2.75 -2.94 4.77
C ILE A 45 2.32 -1.51 4.46
N THR A 46 3.16 -0.56 4.85
CA THR A 46 3.18 0.82 4.38
C THR A 46 4.64 1.25 4.22
N GLY A 47 4.93 2.27 3.41
CA GLY A 47 6.29 2.78 3.21
C GLY A 47 7.16 1.94 2.26
N LEU A 48 6.58 1.09 1.40
CA LEU A 48 7.39 0.29 0.47
C LEU A 48 8.18 1.15 -0.50
N ALA A 49 7.56 2.19 -1.07
CA ALA A 49 8.25 3.06 -2.02
C ALA A 49 9.39 3.84 -1.36
N ASP A 50 9.20 4.33 -0.12
CA ASP A 50 10.28 4.96 0.66
C ASP A 50 11.45 4.01 0.90
N ALA A 51 11.16 2.77 1.28
CA ALA A 51 12.19 1.76 1.48
C ALA A 51 12.99 1.48 0.20
N LEU A 52 12.32 1.45 -0.96
CA LEU A 52 12.97 1.30 -2.26
C LEU A 52 13.84 2.51 -2.60
N ILE A 53 13.35 3.73 -2.39
CA ILE A 53 14.12 4.97 -2.58
C ILE A 53 15.38 4.96 -1.71
N MET A 54 15.27 4.61 -0.43
CA MET A 54 16.40 4.52 0.49
C MET A 54 17.40 3.43 0.09
N CYS A 55 16.97 2.40 -0.65
CA CYS A 55 17.83 1.37 -1.23
C CYS A 55 18.35 1.72 -2.63
N GLY A 56 18.05 2.91 -3.16
CA GLY A 56 18.43 3.34 -4.50
C GLY A 56 17.79 2.52 -5.62
N ALA A 57 16.60 1.95 -5.38
CA ALA A 57 15.87 1.13 -6.32
C ALA A 57 14.64 1.88 -6.87
N ARG A 58 14.63 2.15 -8.18
CA ARG A 58 13.49 2.76 -8.84
C ARG A 58 12.28 1.82 -8.80
N TYR A 59 11.14 2.32 -8.35
CA TYR A 59 9.87 1.58 -8.33
C TYR A 59 9.56 1.00 -9.72
N GLY A 60 9.15 -0.27 -9.79
CA GLY A 60 8.91 -1.00 -11.05
C GLY A 60 10.15 -1.61 -11.70
N SER A 61 11.37 -1.29 -11.24
CA SER A 61 12.60 -1.90 -11.76
C SER A 61 12.76 -3.35 -11.30
N ALA A 62 13.56 -4.14 -12.03
CA ALA A 62 13.87 -5.52 -11.65
C ALA A 62 14.49 -5.60 -10.23
N ARG A 63 15.33 -4.62 -9.85
CA ARG A 63 15.90 -4.53 -8.51
C ARG A 63 14.83 -4.26 -7.45
N ALA A 64 13.87 -3.36 -7.74
CA ALA A 64 12.77 -3.08 -6.81
C ALA A 64 11.90 -4.33 -6.60
N VAL A 65 11.58 -5.06 -7.67
CA VAL A 65 10.87 -6.34 -7.60
C VAL A 65 11.61 -7.32 -6.71
N GLN A 66 12.90 -7.56 -6.95
CA GLN A 66 13.72 -8.49 -6.16
C GLN A 66 13.78 -8.14 -4.67
N LEU A 67 13.98 -6.86 -4.33
CA LEU A 67 14.00 -6.40 -2.95
C LEU A 67 12.63 -6.63 -2.29
N THR A 68 11.56 -6.25 -2.99
CA THR A 68 10.19 -6.42 -2.51
C THR A 68 9.85 -7.89 -2.26
N GLU A 69 10.17 -8.79 -3.17
CA GLU A 69 9.99 -10.23 -2.99
C GLU A 69 10.74 -10.76 -1.77
N THR A 70 11.99 -10.32 -1.59
CA THR A 70 12.80 -10.69 -0.42
C THR A 70 12.14 -10.28 0.89
N TRP A 71 11.67 -9.05 0.97
CA TRP A 71 11.03 -8.53 2.19
C TRP A 71 9.67 -9.17 2.43
N MET A 72 8.86 -9.32 1.39
CA MET A 72 7.54 -9.92 1.50
C MET A 72 7.60 -11.41 1.84
N LYS A 73 8.60 -12.14 1.34
CA LYS A 73 8.85 -13.53 1.74
C LYS A 73 9.15 -13.61 3.24
N ALA A 74 10.00 -12.73 3.77
CA ALA A 74 10.33 -12.71 5.19
C ALA A 74 9.10 -12.39 6.05
N ILE A 75 8.30 -11.39 5.65
CA ILE A 75 7.05 -11.01 6.34
C ILE A 75 6.06 -12.18 6.35
N ARG A 76 5.80 -12.81 5.19
CA ARG A 76 4.90 -13.96 5.10
C ARG A 76 5.33 -15.09 6.01
N ARG A 77 6.61 -15.49 5.93
CA ARG A 77 7.17 -16.54 6.76
C ARG A 77 7.00 -16.24 8.26
N ALA A 78 7.38 -15.05 8.69
CA ALA A 78 7.27 -14.65 10.08
C ALA A 78 5.80 -14.62 10.57
N ALA A 79 4.87 -14.16 9.73
CA ALA A 79 3.45 -14.13 10.06
C ALA A 79 2.88 -15.54 10.27
N TYR A 80 3.21 -16.48 9.37
CA TYR A 80 2.75 -17.85 9.48
C TYR A 80 3.31 -18.55 10.71
N LEU A 81 4.61 -18.43 10.97
CA LEU A 81 5.22 -19.01 12.17
C LEU A 81 4.66 -18.39 13.46
N ALA A 82 4.43 -17.07 13.49
CA ALA A 82 3.81 -16.43 14.64
C ALA A 82 2.39 -16.96 14.90
N SER A 83 1.61 -17.20 13.86
CA SER A 83 0.27 -17.77 13.97
C SER A 83 0.28 -19.24 14.42
N VAL A 84 1.31 -20.01 14.03
CA VAL A 84 1.54 -21.37 14.56
C VAL A 84 1.87 -21.32 16.04
N GLU A 85 2.74 -20.43 16.49
CA GLU A 85 3.04 -20.27 17.92
C GLU A 85 1.80 -19.86 18.73
N LEU A 86 0.94 -19.00 18.17
CA LEU A 86 -0.34 -18.68 18.79
C LEU A 86 -1.28 -19.88 18.83
N ALA A 87 -1.23 -20.77 17.85
CA ALA A 87 -2.01 -22.01 17.88
C ALA A 87 -1.51 -22.97 18.96
N ARG A 88 -0.21 -23.05 19.22
CA ARG A 88 0.35 -23.79 20.35
C ARG A 88 -0.13 -23.28 21.70
N GLU A 89 -0.23 -21.95 21.85
CA GLU A 89 -0.66 -21.31 23.11
C GLU A 89 -2.18 -21.38 23.33
N LYS A 90 -2.97 -21.18 22.28
CA LYS A 90 -4.42 -20.89 22.35
C LYS A 90 -5.30 -21.85 21.56
N GLY A 91 -4.70 -22.82 20.88
CA GLY A 91 -5.36 -23.71 19.92
C GLY A 91 -5.49 -23.09 18.53
N PRO A 92 -5.64 -23.92 17.48
CA PRO A 92 -5.90 -23.46 16.12
C PRO A 92 -7.25 -22.76 15.99
N PHE A 93 -7.52 -22.12 14.85
CA PHE A 93 -8.87 -21.58 14.61
C PHE A 93 -9.91 -22.72 14.55
N PRO A 94 -11.13 -22.52 15.06
CA PRO A 94 -12.12 -23.61 15.26
C PRO A 94 -12.45 -24.46 14.02
N LEU A 95 -12.42 -23.88 12.82
CA LEU A 95 -12.69 -24.59 11.58
C LEU A 95 -11.42 -25.14 10.91
N PHE A 96 -10.29 -25.20 11.62
CA PHE A 96 -9.05 -25.73 11.07
C PHE A 96 -9.17 -27.23 10.78
N ASP A 97 -8.81 -27.57 9.55
CA ASP A 97 -8.67 -28.95 9.04
C ASP A 97 -7.33 -29.00 8.30
N ALA A 98 -6.36 -29.68 8.85
CA ALA A 98 -4.99 -29.65 8.36
C ALA A 98 -4.86 -30.11 6.89
N GLU A 99 -5.59 -31.17 6.50
CA GLU A 99 -5.54 -31.72 5.16
C GLU A 99 -6.06 -30.69 4.14
N LYS A 100 -7.26 -30.14 4.39
CA LYS A 100 -7.88 -29.14 3.51
C LYS A 100 -7.09 -27.85 3.48
N PHE A 101 -6.59 -27.39 4.63
CA PHE A 101 -5.83 -26.16 4.73
C PHE A 101 -4.53 -26.23 3.92
N LEU A 102 -3.75 -27.30 4.11
CA LEU A 102 -2.47 -27.50 3.43
C LEU A 102 -2.60 -27.85 1.95
N ALA A 103 -3.77 -28.33 1.50
CA ALA A 103 -4.07 -28.56 0.09
C ALA A 103 -4.30 -27.24 -0.70
N GLY A 104 -4.52 -26.11 -0.02
CA GLY A 104 -4.71 -24.81 -0.65
C GLY A 104 -3.49 -24.36 -1.46
N GLU A 105 -3.72 -23.65 -2.57
CA GLU A 105 -2.67 -23.21 -3.47
C GLU A 105 -1.63 -22.32 -2.76
N THR A 106 -2.09 -21.34 -1.98
CA THR A 106 -1.21 -20.45 -1.19
C THR A 106 -0.34 -21.24 -0.23
N MET A 107 -0.89 -22.32 0.38
CA MET A 107 -0.18 -23.14 1.34
C MET A 107 0.91 -24.01 0.68
N ARG A 108 0.69 -24.43 -0.57
CA ARG A 108 1.72 -25.16 -1.33
C ARG A 108 2.95 -24.32 -1.64
N GLY A 109 2.78 -22.99 -1.70
CA GLY A 109 3.87 -22.03 -1.91
C GLY A 109 4.64 -21.64 -0.64
N LEU A 110 4.31 -22.19 0.54
CA LEU A 110 5.06 -21.96 1.77
C LEU A 110 6.31 -22.85 1.84
N ASP A 111 7.29 -22.37 2.61
CA ASP A 111 8.48 -23.17 2.92
C ASP A 111 8.07 -24.46 3.65
N GLU A 112 8.80 -25.58 3.41
CA GLU A 112 8.41 -26.90 3.92
C GLU A 112 8.37 -26.98 5.45
N ASP A 113 9.29 -26.33 6.13
CA ASP A 113 9.31 -26.27 7.60
C ASP A 113 8.11 -25.51 8.18
N VAL A 114 7.62 -24.47 7.51
CA VAL A 114 6.39 -23.76 7.88
C VAL A 114 5.17 -24.67 7.69
N ARG A 115 5.11 -25.39 6.57
CA ARG A 115 4.04 -26.38 6.32
C ARG A 115 4.02 -27.50 7.34
N THR A 116 5.19 -28.02 7.68
CA THR A 116 5.35 -29.04 8.74
C THR A 116 4.87 -28.50 10.08
N ALA A 117 5.27 -27.29 10.46
CA ALA A 117 4.83 -26.67 11.71
C ALA A 117 3.30 -26.48 11.76
N ILE A 118 2.66 -26.15 10.65
CA ILE A 118 1.19 -26.06 10.54
C ILE A 118 0.54 -27.44 10.68
N ALA A 119 1.11 -28.48 10.05
CA ALA A 119 0.62 -29.85 10.15
C ALA A 119 0.65 -30.37 11.60
N ASP A 120 1.74 -30.11 12.31
CA ASP A 120 2.00 -30.62 13.66
C ASP A 120 1.23 -29.87 14.75
N HIS A 121 1.04 -28.56 14.58
CA HIS A 121 0.54 -27.68 15.65
C HIS A 121 -0.74 -26.91 15.29
N GLY A 122 -1.16 -26.97 14.04
CA GLY A 122 -2.24 -26.11 13.54
C GLY A 122 -1.79 -24.68 13.31
N ILE A 123 -2.76 -23.82 12.98
CA ILE A 123 -2.56 -22.39 12.79
C ILE A 123 -3.70 -21.60 13.44
N ARG A 124 -3.41 -20.47 14.07
CA ARG A 124 -4.38 -19.67 14.84
C ARG A 124 -5.33 -18.88 13.94
N ASN A 125 -4.88 -18.46 12.77
CA ASN A 125 -5.60 -17.55 11.88
C ASN A 125 -5.73 -18.18 10.49
N ALA A 126 -6.94 -18.23 9.92
CA ALA A 126 -7.19 -18.85 8.62
C ALA A 126 -6.59 -18.05 7.45
N LEU A 127 -6.48 -16.73 7.58
CA LEU A 127 -5.78 -15.82 6.66
C LEU A 127 -4.99 -14.81 7.49
N LEU A 128 -3.81 -14.43 7.01
CA LEU A 128 -2.86 -13.60 7.76
C LEU A 128 -2.54 -12.28 7.07
N THR A 129 -2.45 -12.23 5.74
CA THR A 129 -1.89 -11.09 5.03
C THR A 129 -2.87 -10.44 4.03
N SER A 130 -2.84 -9.13 3.98
CA SER A 130 -3.52 -8.29 2.98
C SER A 130 -2.78 -6.96 2.86
N VAL A 131 -2.94 -6.24 1.75
CA VAL A 131 -2.41 -4.87 1.63
C VAL A 131 -3.58 -3.91 1.51
N ALA A 132 -3.82 -3.17 2.59
CA ALA A 132 -4.83 -2.13 2.67
C ALA A 132 -4.31 -0.80 2.08
N PRO A 133 -5.17 0.19 1.78
CA PRO A 133 -4.75 1.50 1.27
C PRO A 133 -3.82 2.28 2.21
N THR A 134 -3.97 2.13 3.53
CA THR A 134 -3.16 2.74 4.60
C THR A 134 -3.01 4.27 4.55
N GLY A 135 -3.92 5.00 3.88
CA GLY A 135 -3.79 6.44 3.67
C GLY A 135 -3.65 7.25 4.97
N THR A 136 -4.41 6.92 6.02
CA THR A 136 -4.30 7.58 7.33
C THR A 136 -3.13 7.04 8.14
N ILE A 137 -2.87 5.74 8.08
CA ILE A 137 -1.78 5.08 8.82
C ILE A 137 -0.42 5.58 8.32
N SER A 138 -0.26 5.75 7.01
CA SER A 138 0.99 6.26 6.43
C SER A 138 1.31 7.69 6.87
N LEU A 139 0.29 8.54 7.01
CA LEU A 139 0.46 9.89 7.56
C LEU A 139 0.90 9.86 9.01
N PHE A 140 0.28 9.00 9.83
CA PHE A 140 0.65 8.81 11.23
C PHE A 140 2.09 8.27 11.36
N ALA A 141 2.53 7.45 10.41
CA ALA A 141 3.89 6.94 10.31
C ALA A 141 4.87 7.92 9.63
N ASP A 142 4.68 9.22 9.87
CA ASP A 142 5.55 10.29 9.35
C ASP A 142 5.48 10.48 7.82
N ASN A 143 4.29 10.30 7.25
CA ASN A 143 4.00 10.50 5.83
C ASN A 143 4.88 9.66 4.90
N VAL A 144 4.99 8.37 5.21
CA VAL A 144 5.54 7.38 4.28
C VAL A 144 4.53 7.04 3.18
N SER A 145 4.97 6.42 2.10
CA SER A 145 4.10 5.94 1.02
C SER A 145 3.03 4.98 1.51
N SER A 146 1.84 5.03 0.94
CA SER A 146 0.67 4.27 1.37
C SER A 146 0.69 2.85 0.82
N GLY A 147 0.68 1.84 1.68
CA GLY A 147 0.61 0.45 1.28
C GLY A 147 1.69 0.05 0.28
N LEU A 148 1.24 -0.39 -0.88
CA LEU A 148 2.08 -0.75 -2.03
C LEU A 148 2.24 0.41 -3.04
N GLU A 149 1.60 1.55 -2.80
CA GLU A 149 1.62 2.65 -3.76
C GLU A 149 3.02 3.24 -3.88
N PRO A 150 3.43 3.72 -5.08
CA PRO A 150 4.56 4.62 -5.19
C PRO A 150 4.27 5.92 -4.46
N VAL A 151 5.29 6.74 -4.23
CA VAL A 151 5.08 8.10 -3.72
C VAL A 151 4.19 8.86 -4.70
N PHE A 152 3.13 9.48 -4.19
CA PHE A 152 2.21 10.25 -5.04
C PHE A 152 2.87 11.52 -5.55
N SER A 153 3.49 12.27 -4.64
CA SER A 153 4.30 13.45 -4.90
C SER A 153 5.24 13.68 -3.73
N PHE A 154 6.45 14.13 -4.00
CA PHE A 154 7.46 14.39 -2.94
C PHE A 154 7.14 15.63 -2.12
N LYS A 155 6.41 16.59 -2.68
CA LYS A 155 5.88 17.78 -2.00
C LYS A 155 4.47 18.06 -2.51
N TYR A 156 3.52 18.26 -1.60
CA TYR A 156 2.15 18.63 -1.96
C TYR A 156 1.49 19.42 -0.84
N THR A 157 0.46 20.17 -1.18
CA THR A 157 -0.38 20.88 -0.20
C THR A 157 -1.60 20.04 0.12
N ARG A 158 -1.89 19.88 1.39
CA ARG A 158 -3.06 19.16 1.88
C ARG A 158 -4.06 20.15 2.49
N HIS A 159 -5.33 20.01 2.12
CA HIS A 159 -6.44 20.75 2.74
C HIS A 159 -6.96 19.93 3.93
N VAL A 160 -6.67 20.39 5.14
CA VAL A 160 -7.12 19.74 6.39
C VAL A 160 -8.35 20.48 6.92
N LEU A 161 -9.41 19.72 7.21
CA LEU A 161 -10.58 20.26 7.87
C LEU A 161 -10.29 20.42 9.36
N ALA A 162 -10.30 21.66 9.86
CA ALA A 162 -10.12 21.94 11.26
C ALA A 162 -11.40 21.66 12.06
N PRO A 163 -11.34 21.46 13.40
CA PRO A 163 -12.50 21.17 14.23
C PRO A 163 -13.60 22.26 14.19
N ASP A 164 -13.23 23.49 13.86
CA ASP A 164 -14.15 24.63 13.68
C ASP A 164 -14.83 24.68 12.32
N GLY A 165 -14.58 23.70 11.44
CA GLY A 165 -15.08 23.62 10.07
C GLY A 165 -14.30 24.45 9.04
N SER A 166 -13.26 25.17 9.45
CA SER A 166 -12.37 25.86 8.50
C SER A 166 -11.45 24.87 7.77
N ARG A 167 -10.96 25.28 6.61
CA ARG A 167 -9.93 24.51 5.88
C ARG A 167 -8.59 25.22 6.04
N ARG A 168 -7.58 24.44 6.45
CA ARG A 168 -6.19 24.91 6.47
C ARG A 168 -5.39 24.17 5.40
N GLU A 169 -4.50 24.90 4.77
CA GLU A 169 -3.50 24.32 3.88
C GLU A 169 -2.26 23.98 4.68
N GLU A 170 -1.78 22.73 4.52
CA GLU A 170 -0.55 22.27 5.14
C GLU A 170 0.36 21.71 4.07
N ASP A 171 1.58 22.22 3.98
CA ASP A 171 2.59 21.69 3.08
C ASP A 171 3.17 20.41 3.68
N VAL A 172 3.06 19.33 2.93
CA VAL A 172 3.48 17.99 3.34
C VAL A 172 4.55 17.49 2.41
N SER A 173 5.57 16.86 2.97
CA SER A 173 6.63 16.23 2.19
C SER A 173 6.73 14.75 2.53
N ASP A 174 7.11 13.97 1.53
CA ASP A 174 7.37 12.54 1.66
C ASP A 174 8.54 12.25 2.62
N TYR A 175 8.48 11.11 3.33
CA TYR A 175 9.48 10.73 4.33
C TYR A 175 10.86 10.52 3.72
N ALA A 176 10.98 9.71 2.67
CA ALA A 176 12.27 9.40 2.04
C ALA A 176 12.89 10.65 1.43
N PHE A 177 12.06 11.54 0.86
CA PHE A 177 12.50 12.81 0.33
C PHE A 177 13.10 13.71 1.42
N ARG A 178 12.40 13.90 2.56
CA ARG A 178 12.91 14.69 3.69
C ARG A 178 14.20 14.10 4.25
N LEU A 179 14.25 12.76 4.39
CA LEU A 179 15.45 12.07 4.87
C LEU A 179 16.64 12.29 3.94
N TYR A 180 16.42 12.16 2.63
CA TYR A 180 17.46 12.40 1.62
C TYR A 180 18.00 13.83 1.70
N ARG A 181 17.11 14.83 1.74
CA ARG A 181 17.49 16.24 1.86
C ARG A 181 18.29 16.52 3.12
N ARG A 182 17.89 15.95 4.23
CA ARG A 182 18.62 16.07 5.51
C ARG A 182 20.00 15.44 5.47
N LEU A 183 20.19 14.32 4.80
CA LEU A 183 21.45 13.59 4.75
C LEU A 183 22.44 14.15 3.72
N PHE A 184 21.94 14.60 2.58
CA PHE A 184 22.78 14.97 1.43
C PHE A 184 22.72 16.46 1.08
N GLY A 185 21.81 17.24 1.66
CA GLY A 185 21.60 18.65 1.42
C GLY A 185 20.49 18.95 0.42
N GLU A 186 19.92 20.16 0.54
CA GLU A 186 18.75 20.60 -0.24
C GLU A 186 19.00 20.64 -1.75
N GLU A 187 20.20 21.03 -2.16
CA GLU A 187 20.59 21.23 -3.56
C GLU A 187 21.12 19.95 -4.23
N THR A 188 21.26 18.84 -3.47
CA THR A 188 21.77 17.60 -4.05
C THR A 188 20.77 17.03 -5.08
N PRO A 189 21.17 16.73 -6.33
CA PRO A 189 20.27 16.14 -7.31
C PRO A 189 19.65 14.85 -6.80
N LEU A 190 18.34 14.67 -7.05
CA LEU A 190 17.66 13.44 -6.75
C LEU A 190 18.15 12.31 -7.68
N THR A 191 18.22 11.09 -7.15
CA THR A 191 18.57 9.90 -7.93
C THR A 191 17.37 9.40 -8.73
N ASP A 192 17.58 8.48 -9.68
CA ASP A 192 16.53 7.84 -10.48
C ASP A 192 15.52 7.02 -9.64
N ALA A 193 15.85 6.78 -8.37
CA ALA A 193 14.93 6.13 -7.43
C ALA A 193 13.77 7.04 -7.03
N PHE A 194 13.94 8.37 -7.12
CA PHE A 194 12.90 9.35 -6.82
C PHE A 194 11.96 9.50 -8.02
N VAL A 195 11.03 8.58 -8.14
CA VAL A 195 9.98 8.58 -9.15
C VAL A 195 8.62 8.60 -8.46
N ASP A 196 7.73 9.47 -8.92
CA ASP A 196 6.36 9.56 -8.41
C ASP A 196 5.37 8.72 -9.24
N ALA A 197 4.14 8.63 -8.73
CA ALA A 197 3.08 7.81 -9.33
C ALA A 197 2.71 8.23 -10.76
N GLN A 198 2.96 9.48 -11.17
CA GLN A 198 2.60 9.99 -12.48
C GLN A 198 3.69 9.72 -13.54
N GLN A 199 4.93 9.53 -13.09
CA GLN A 199 6.08 9.24 -13.95
C GLN A 199 6.22 7.75 -14.27
N LEU A 200 5.45 6.90 -13.57
CA LEU A 200 5.47 5.45 -13.74
C LEU A 200 4.53 5.02 -14.87
N SER A 201 4.96 4.02 -15.65
CA SER A 201 4.08 3.36 -16.59
C SER A 201 3.07 2.45 -15.86
N PRO A 202 1.89 2.16 -16.43
CA PRO A 202 0.96 1.17 -15.88
C PRO A 202 1.62 -0.19 -15.62
N ARG A 203 2.59 -0.59 -16.44
CA ARG A 203 3.35 -1.82 -16.27
C ARG A 203 4.21 -1.80 -15.01
N ASP A 204 4.85 -0.67 -14.68
CA ASP A 204 5.65 -0.53 -13.45
C ASP A 204 4.79 -0.79 -12.20
N HIS A 205 3.55 -0.29 -12.20
CA HIS A 205 2.59 -0.56 -11.13
C HIS A 205 2.22 -2.04 -11.05
N LEU A 206 1.93 -2.68 -12.19
CA LEU A 206 1.49 -4.07 -12.25
C LEU A 206 2.56 -5.05 -11.81
N VAL A 207 3.82 -4.89 -12.26
CA VAL A 207 4.90 -5.81 -11.87
C VAL A 207 5.18 -5.76 -10.37
N MET A 208 5.06 -4.61 -9.74
CA MET A 208 5.21 -4.48 -8.29
C MET A 208 4.03 -5.12 -7.56
N GLN A 209 2.81 -4.95 -8.04
CA GLN A 209 1.63 -5.59 -7.45
C GLN A 209 1.72 -7.12 -7.55
N ALA A 210 2.10 -7.63 -8.72
CA ALA A 210 2.26 -9.07 -8.95
C ALA A 210 3.33 -9.69 -8.03
N ALA A 211 4.48 -9.02 -7.87
CA ALA A 211 5.54 -9.45 -6.97
C ALA A 211 5.03 -9.58 -5.53
N VAL A 212 4.26 -8.61 -5.04
CA VAL A 212 3.69 -8.64 -3.69
C VAL A 212 2.56 -9.67 -3.57
N GLN A 213 1.70 -9.82 -4.61
CA GLN A 213 0.55 -10.74 -4.57
C GLN A 213 0.96 -12.19 -4.31
N THR A 214 2.14 -12.61 -4.78
CA THR A 214 2.69 -13.94 -4.51
C THR A 214 2.79 -14.28 -3.03
N PHE A 215 2.91 -13.27 -2.16
CA PHE A 215 3.12 -13.42 -0.72
C PHE A 215 1.89 -12.99 0.12
N ILE A 216 0.79 -12.63 -0.51
CA ILE A 216 -0.42 -12.11 0.15
C ILE A 216 -1.57 -13.11 0.02
N ASP A 217 -2.16 -13.49 1.16
CA ASP A 217 -3.29 -14.44 1.22
C ASP A 217 -4.56 -13.84 0.63
N SER A 218 -4.85 -12.60 0.98
CA SER A 218 -6.06 -11.89 0.57
C SER A 218 -5.78 -10.99 -0.65
N SER A 219 -6.46 -9.87 -0.75
CA SER A 219 -6.31 -8.92 -1.85
C SER A 219 -5.34 -7.79 -1.50
N ILE A 220 -4.93 -7.08 -2.54
CA ILE A 220 -4.09 -5.90 -2.47
C ILE A 220 -4.90 -4.72 -2.99
N SER A 221 -4.93 -3.64 -2.22
CA SER A 221 -5.41 -2.35 -2.71
C SER A 221 -4.28 -1.66 -3.47
N LYS A 222 -4.45 -1.50 -4.77
CA LYS A 222 -3.46 -0.89 -5.65
C LYS A 222 -4.14 -0.09 -6.75
N THR A 223 -3.70 1.15 -6.88
CA THR A 223 -4.11 2.03 -7.97
C THR A 223 -3.05 2.05 -9.07
N ILE A 224 -3.49 1.79 -10.29
CA ILE A 224 -2.67 1.92 -11.49
C ILE A 224 -3.00 3.26 -12.10
N ASN A 225 -2.05 4.19 -12.01
CA ASN A 225 -2.21 5.51 -12.59
C ASN A 225 -2.02 5.43 -14.10
N CYS A 226 -3.00 5.92 -14.84
CA CYS A 226 -3.01 5.95 -16.28
C CYS A 226 -2.85 7.41 -16.76
N PRO A 227 -2.10 7.65 -17.83
CA PRO A 227 -2.07 8.98 -18.44
C PRO A 227 -3.46 9.35 -18.97
N GLU A 228 -3.78 10.64 -18.98
CA GLU A 228 -5.06 11.14 -19.52
C GLU A 228 -5.28 10.71 -20.98
N SER A 229 -4.19 10.66 -21.75
CA SER A 229 -4.17 10.28 -23.18
C SER A 229 -4.23 8.79 -23.46
N ILE A 230 -4.35 7.92 -22.44
CA ILE A 230 -4.36 6.47 -22.62
C ILE A 230 -5.47 6.05 -23.60
N SER A 231 -5.15 5.18 -24.56
CA SER A 231 -6.14 4.61 -25.46
C SER A 231 -7.04 3.59 -24.73
N PHE A 232 -8.22 3.32 -25.30
CA PHE A 232 -9.10 2.28 -24.73
C PHE A 232 -8.45 0.89 -24.78
N GLU A 233 -7.72 0.59 -25.82
CA GLU A 233 -7.04 -0.71 -25.96
C GLU A 233 -5.94 -0.87 -24.91
N ASP A 234 -5.09 0.15 -24.72
CA ASP A 234 -4.06 0.11 -23.67
C ASP A 234 -4.69 0.04 -22.27
N PHE A 235 -5.81 0.73 -22.04
CA PHE A 235 -6.55 0.67 -20.79
C PHE A 235 -7.11 -0.73 -20.52
N LYS A 236 -7.71 -1.36 -21.53
CA LYS A 236 -8.21 -2.75 -21.45
C LYS A 236 -7.06 -3.72 -21.16
N ASP A 237 -5.93 -3.54 -21.80
CA ASP A 237 -4.76 -4.39 -21.63
C ASP A 237 -4.19 -4.38 -20.20
N ILE A 238 -4.38 -3.30 -19.44
CA ILE A 238 -3.99 -3.27 -18.01
C ILE A 238 -4.66 -4.39 -17.23
N TYR A 239 -5.96 -4.59 -17.43
CA TYR A 239 -6.71 -5.64 -16.73
C TYR A 239 -6.33 -7.05 -17.19
N VAL A 240 -6.08 -7.21 -18.49
CA VAL A 240 -5.59 -8.49 -19.04
C VAL A 240 -4.22 -8.83 -18.45
N GLN A 241 -3.29 -7.87 -18.45
CA GLN A 241 -1.96 -8.06 -17.89
C GLN A 241 -2.02 -8.31 -16.36
N ALA A 242 -2.91 -7.63 -15.63
CA ALA A 242 -3.10 -7.88 -14.20
C ALA A 242 -3.53 -9.33 -13.94
N TYR A 243 -4.47 -9.84 -14.74
CA TYR A 243 -4.92 -11.22 -14.66
C TYR A 243 -3.80 -12.21 -14.99
N ASP A 244 -3.10 -12.01 -16.11
CA ASP A 244 -2.01 -12.89 -16.55
C ASP A 244 -0.84 -12.93 -15.56
N LEU A 245 -0.61 -11.83 -14.84
CA LEU A 245 0.39 -11.74 -13.77
C LEU A 245 -0.08 -12.33 -12.42
N GLY A 246 -1.32 -12.85 -12.35
CA GLY A 246 -1.86 -13.46 -11.14
C GLY A 246 -2.33 -12.49 -10.07
N CYS A 247 -2.57 -11.23 -10.40
CA CYS A 247 -3.19 -10.27 -9.48
C CYS A 247 -4.65 -10.64 -9.21
N LYS A 248 -5.08 -10.58 -7.96
CA LYS A 248 -6.48 -10.88 -7.56
C LYS A 248 -7.45 -9.74 -7.90
N GLY A 249 -6.95 -8.57 -8.22
CA GLY A 249 -7.71 -7.41 -8.63
C GLY A 249 -6.80 -6.20 -8.72
N CYS A 250 -7.25 -5.15 -9.41
CA CYS A 250 -6.57 -3.86 -9.45
C CYS A 250 -7.60 -2.75 -9.65
N THR A 251 -7.20 -1.52 -9.35
CA THR A 251 -7.99 -0.31 -9.62
C THR A 251 -7.19 0.56 -10.56
N THR A 252 -7.85 1.16 -11.54
CA THR A 252 -7.23 2.13 -12.42
C THR A 252 -7.71 3.55 -12.07
N TYR A 253 -6.82 4.51 -12.21
CA TYR A 253 -7.14 5.93 -12.10
C TYR A 253 -6.66 6.65 -13.35
N ARG A 254 -7.55 7.37 -14.01
CA ARG A 254 -7.27 8.26 -15.13
C ARG A 254 -7.77 9.65 -14.75
N PRO A 255 -6.92 10.68 -14.77
CA PRO A 255 -7.36 12.06 -14.56
C PRO A 255 -8.47 12.44 -15.55
N ASN A 256 -9.45 13.21 -15.10
CA ASN A 256 -10.50 13.75 -15.96
C ASN A 256 -11.05 15.08 -15.36
N GLU A 257 -11.60 15.94 -16.21
CA GLU A 257 -12.12 17.23 -15.83
C GLU A 257 -13.41 17.17 -15.00
N VAL A 258 -14.14 16.05 -15.05
CA VAL A 258 -15.47 15.91 -14.43
C VAL A 258 -15.37 15.66 -12.92
N THR A 259 -14.44 14.82 -12.48
CA THR A 259 -14.33 14.45 -11.05
C THR A 259 -13.27 15.26 -10.30
N GLY A 260 -12.45 16.03 -11.00
CA GLY A 260 -11.32 16.75 -10.43
C GLY A 260 -10.24 15.81 -9.87
N ALA A 261 -9.12 16.36 -9.46
CA ALA A 261 -8.07 15.63 -8.77
C ALA A 261 -8.31 15.64 -7.25
N VAL A 262 -8.27 14.48 -6.61
CA VAL A 262 -8.38 14.36 -5.14
C VAL A 262 -7.13 14.94 -4.44
N LEU A 263 -5.99 14.95 -5.14
CA LEU A 263 -4.73 15.53 -4.69
C LEU A 263 -4.18 16.40 -5.83
N GLU A 264 -3.88 17.65 -5.54
CA GLU A 264 -3.29 18.58 -6.51
C GLU A 264 -1.81 18.77 -6.21
N VAL A 265 -0.97 18.56 -7.23
CA VAL A 265 0.44 18.94 -7.18
C VAL A 265 0.55 20.38 -7.64
N LYS A 266 1.05 21.28 -6.80
CA LYS A 266 1.38 22.64 -7.25
C LYS A 266 2.44 22.52 -8.34
N ALA A 267 2.09 22.88 -9.57
CA ALA A 267 3.09 23.10 -10.62
C ALA A 267 4.06 24.17 -10.11
N GLU A 268 5.36 23.85 -10.08
CA GLU A 268 6.38 24.92 -9.89
C GLU A 268 6.20 25.89 -11.05
N LYS A 269 5.79 27.13 -10.73
CA LYS A 269 5.75 28.22 -11.70
C LYS A 269 7.17 28.46 -12.17
N THR A 270 7.49 27.98 -13.35
CA THR A 270 8.70 28.43 -14.04
C THR A 270 8.57 29.91 -14.31
N ALA A 271 9.66 30.66 -14.16
CA ALA A 271 9.72 32.12 -14.30
C ALA A 271 9.29 32.68 -15.69
N ALA A 272 8.79 31.83 -16.58
CA ALA A 272 8.31 32.17 -17.91
C ALA A 272 6.81 32.54 -17.98
N ASP A 273 6.01 32.28 -16.91
CA ASP A 273 4.55 32.51 -16.92
C ASP A 273 4.10 33.85 -16.29
N ALA A 274 5.02 34.78 -16.09
CA ALA A 274 4.69 36.12 -15.62
C ALA A 274 4.35 37.05 -16.81
N ALA A 275 3.29 36.74 -17.56
CA ALA A 275 2.65 37.75 -18.40
C ALA A 275 1.65 38.59 -17.57
N PRO A 276 1.62 39.93 -17.69
CA PRO A 276 0.73 40.74 -16.91
C PRO A 276 -0.72 40.50 -17.34
N GLN A 277 -1.52 40.03 -16.38
CA GLN A 277 -2.98 40.00 -16.56
C GLN A 277 -3.49 41.43 -16.54
N THR A 278 -3.94 41.92 -17.69
CA THR A 278 -4.77 43.11 -17.78
C THR A 278 -6.15 42.81 -17.21
N GLU A 279 -6.54 43.46 -16.14
CA GLU A 279 -7.88 43.41 -15.58
C GLU A 279 -8.90 43.80 -16.66
N PRO A 280 -10.03 43.09 -16.83
CA PRO A 280 -11.14 43.56 -17.64
C PRO A 280 -11.89 44.65 -16.88
N GLU A 281 -11.93 45.87 -17.47
CA GLU A 281 -12.82 46.94 -17.04
C GLU A 281 -14.28 46.46 -17.10
N LEU A 282 -14.97 46.55 -15.97
CA LEU A 282 -16.42 46.39 -15.88
C LEU A 282 -17.11 47.64 -16.47
N PRO A 283 -18.06 47.52 -17.41
CA PRO A 283 -18.86 48.63 -17.82
C PRO A 283 -19.86 48.99 -16.72
N LEU A 284 -19.66 50.16 -16.11
CA LEU A 284 -20.72 50.89 -15.42
C LEU A 284 -21.68 51.45 -16.46
N GLU A 285 -22.96 51.03 -16.43
CA GLU A 285 -24.14 51.90 -16.59
C GLU A 285 -25.40 51.03 -16.65
N ALA A 286 -26.27 51.23 -15.65
CA ALA A 286 -27.67 50.89 -15.72
C ALA A 286 -28.47 52.15 -16.13
N PRO A 287 -29.37 52.09 -17.10
CA PRO A 287 -30.36 53.16 -17.30
C PRO A 287 -31.63 52.95 -16.48
N ALA A 288 -32.23 54.06 -16.16
CA ALA A 288 -33.38 54.40 -15.37
C ALA A 288 -34.63 53.50 -15.43
#